data_46dae32a211e314202ec4df0cdff26fe
#
_entry.id   46dae32a211e314202ec4df0cdff26fe
#
_cell.length_a   1.000
_cell.length_b   1.000
_cell.length_c   1.000
_cell.angle_alpha   90.00
_cell.angle_beta   90.00
_cell.angle_gamma   90.00
#
_symmetry.space_group_name_H-M   'P 1'
#
loop_
_entity.id
_entity.type
_entity.pdbx_description
1 polymer ?
#
loop_
_entity_poly.entity_id
_entity_poly.type
_entity_poly.pdbx_seq_one_letter_code
_entity_poly.pdbx_strand_id
1 'polypeptide(L)'
;ISSIFIPAKEILSNSYNLTAAVEKDNVRFDDTYIDIINSAKVDISVGRNSVNRDNRLKAIEKIIDGTVYYDNKKDEFYLKKGNSKQEFNLVAEGIRKMALLWQLVKNGTLEKGSVLFWDEPEANINPTYLSIIVELLYELQRDGVQIFVSTHDYMLAKYFETRKKENTSLVFHSFKREKGVVEYSSASKFGELKNNLIIDSFNTLLDEIYDLGE
;
A
#
# COMPACT_ATOMS: atom_id res chain seq x y z
N ILE A 1 -10.42 -17.50 2.89
CA ILE A 1 -9.70 -16.23 3.23
C ILE A 1 -9.03 -15.80 1.96
N SER A 2 -9.37 -14.59 1.48
CA SER A 2 -8.70 -13.98 0.33
C SER A 2 -7.45 -13.25 0.84
N SER A 3 -6.29 -13.50 0.26
CA SER A 3 -5.05 -12.78 0.53
C SER A 3 -4.68 -11.91 -0.66
N ILE A 4 -4.30 -10.68 -0.40
CA ILE A 4 -3.90 -9.69 -1.41
C ILE A 4 -2.48 -9.24 -1.08
N PHE A 5 -1.57 -9.30 -2.05
CA PHE A 5 -0.23 -8.78 -1.92
C PHE A 5 -0.04 -7.58 -2.85
N ILE A 6 0.29 -6.42 -2.28
CA ILE A 6 0.67 -5.22 -3.04
C ILE A 6 2.19 -5.10 -2.96
N PRO A 7 2.90 -5.33 -4.08
CA PRO A 7 4.35 -5.21 -4.12
C PRO A 7 4.82 -3.75 -4.02
N ALA A 8 6.08 -3.56 -3.63
CA ALA A 8 6.70 -2.24 -3.54
C ALA A 8 6.63 -1.47 -4.86
N LYS A 9 6.79 -2.18 -5.97
CA LYS A 9 6.76 -1.60 -7.32
C LYS A 9 5.36 -1.71 -7.94
N GLU A 10 4.84 -0.60 -8.43
CA GLU A 10 3.55 -0.54 -9.12
C GLU A 10 3.60 -1.23 -10.48
N ILE A 11 2.55 -1.96 -10.85
CA ILE A 11 2.52 -2.78 -12.08
C ILE A 11 1.33 -2.48 -13.01
N LEU A 12 0.26 -1.83 -12.54
CA LEU A 12 -0.94 -1.61 -13.37
C LEU A 12 -0.66 -0.80 -14.62
N SER A 13 0.37 0.07 -14.60
CA SER A 13 0.82 0.81 -15.78
C SER A 13 1.32 -0.08 -16.92
N ASN A 14 1.73 -1.31 -16.60
CA ASN A 14 2.26 -2.28 -17.55
C ASN A 14 1.35 -3.52 -17.67
N SER A 15 0.11 -3.45 -17.21
CA SER A 15 -0.83 -4.58 -17.19
C SER A 15 -1.35 -4.99 -18.57
N TYR A 16 -1.25 -4.11 -19.56
CA TYR A 16 -1.71 -4.38 -20.93
C TYR A 16 -1.09 -5.64 -21.50
N ASN A 17 -1.92 -6.59 -21.88
CA ASN A 17 -1.53 -7.90 -22.44
C ASN A 17 -0.52 -8.73 -21.60
N LEU A 18 -0.12 -8.28 -20.40
CA LEU A 18 0.86 -8.99 -19.59
C LEU A 18 0.35 -10.35 -19.15
N THR A 19 -0.88 -10.41 -18.62
CA THR A 19 -1.52 -11.66 -18.20
C THR A 19 -1.57 -12.67 -19.35
N ALA A 20 -2.03 -12.23 -20.53
CA ALA A 20 -2.12 -13.08 -21.71
C ALA A 20 -0.73 -13.53 -22.24
N ALA A 21 0.30 -12.69 -22.08
CA ALA A 21 1.67 -13.05 -22.48
C ALA A 21 2.27 -14.10 -21.54
N VAL A 22 2.01 -14.00 -20.23
CA VAL A 22 2.44 -14.99 -19.23
C VAL A 22 1.71 -16.32 -19.43
N GLU A 23 0.39 -16.31 -19.60
CA GLU A 23 -0.42 -17.53 -19.83
C GLU A 23 0.00 -18.31 -21.09
N LYS A 24 0.56 -17.63 -22.09
CA LYS A 24 1.09 -18.26 -23.32
C LYS A 24 2.54 -18.68 -23.21
N ASP A 25 3.13 -18.66 -22.01
CA ASP A 25 4.56 -18.95 -21.78
C ASP A 25 5.54 -18.06 -22.58
N ASN A 26 5.07 -16.92 -23.08
CA ASN A 26 5.90 -16.00 -23.83
C ASN A 26 6.79 -15.12 -22.94
N VAL A 27 6.40 -14.92 -21.68
CA VAL A 27 7.12 -14.12 -20.70
C VAL A 27 7.07 -14.81 -19.34
N ARG A 28 8.21 -14.98 -18.68
CA ARG A 28 8.26 -15.38 -17.27
C ARG A 28 8.11 -14.13 -16.42
N PHE A 29 7.11 -14.13 -15.55
CA PHE A 29 6.85 -13.03 -14.63
C PHE A 29 6.49 -13.57 -13.24
N ASP A 30 6.70 -12.76 -12.19
CA ASP A 30 6.36 -13.15 -10.84
C ASP A 30 4.83 -13.21 -10.68
N ASP A 31 4.31 -14.33 -10.21
CA ASP A 31 2.89 -14.60 -10.06
C ASP A 31 2.20 -13.57 -9.15
N THR A 32 2.91 -13.00 -8.17
CA THR A 32 2.35 -11.98 -7.28
C THR A 32 1.88 -10.73 -8.03
N TYR A 33 2.58 -10.35 -9.11
CA TYR A 33 2.15 -9.24 -9.97
C TYR A 33 0.95 -9.60 -10.85
N ILE A 34 0.88 -10.83 -11.31
CA ILE A 34 -0.28 -11.31 -12.09
C ILE A 34 -1.52 -11.35 -11.19
N ASP A 35 -1.38 -11.83 -9.97
CA ASP A 35 -2.47 -11.89 -8.98
C ASP A 35 -3.04 -10.52 -8.65
N ILE A 36 -2.18 -9.51 -8.44
CA ILE A 36 -2.64 -8.16 -8.13
C ILE A 36 -3.29 -7.47 -9.33
N ILE A 37 -2.79 -7.71 -10.55
CA ILE A 37 -3.44 -7.23 -11.78
C ILE A 37 -4.83 -7.84 -11.93
N ASN A 38 -4.95 -9.16 -11.76
CA ASN A 38 -6.24 -9.86 -11.84
C ASN A 38 -7.21 -9.37 -10.76
N SER A 39 -6.71 -9.17 -9.53
CA SER A 39 -7.50 -8.60 -8.43
C SER A 39 -8.00 -7.19 -8.73
N ALA A 40 -7.20 -6.36 -9.40
CA ALA A 40 -7.59 -5.02 -9.80
C ALA A 40 -8.60 -5.02 -10.97
N LYS A 41 -8.59 -6.04 -11.85
CA LYS A 41 -9.50 -6.21 -12.98
C LYS A 41 -10.88 -6.74 -12.60
N VAL A 42 -11.06 -7.25 -11.36
CA VAL A 42 -12.36 -7.73 -10.89
C VAL A 42 -13.41 -6.63 -11.06
N ASP A 43 -14.55 -7.00 -11.63
CA ASP A 43 -15.67 -6.08 -11.83
C ASP A 43 -16.15 -5.50 -10.50
N ILE A 44 -16.57 -4.24 -10.55
CA ILE A 44 -17.11 -3.56 -9.37
C ILE A 44 -18.37 -4.29 -8.94
N SER A 45 -18.42 -4.74 -7.69
CA SER A 45 -19.59 -5.39 -7.12
C SER A 45 -20.83 -4.50 -7.26
N VAL A 46 -21.89 -5.04 -7.85
CA VAL A 46 -23.18 -4.34 -7.99
C VAL A 46 -23.81 -4.25 -6.62
N GLY A 47 -23.87 -3.04 -6.05
CA GLY A 47 -24.48 -2.79 -4.75
C GLY A 47 -24.16 -1.40 -4.21
N ARG A 48 -24.92 -0.97 -3.19
CA ARG A 48 -24.65 0.29 -2.51
C ARG A 48 -23.43 0.11 -1.59
N ASN A 49 -22.40 0.93 -1.76
CA ASN A 49 -21.28 0.94 -0.83
C ASN A 49 -21.77 1.26 0.59
N SER A 50 -21.11 0.73 1.61
CA SER A 50 -21.31 1.24 2.98
C SER A 50 -20.77 2.68 3.08
N VAL A 51 -21.31 3.45 4.01
CA VAL A 51 -20.84 4.84 4.26
C VAL A 51 -19.33 4.89 4.53
N ASN A 52 -18.81 3.91 5.25
CA ASN A 52 -17.38 3.80 5.54
C ASN A 52 -16.56 3.58 4.27
N ARG A 53 -17.02 2.72 3.35
CA ARG A 53 -16.36 2.48 2.06
C ARG A 53 -16.33 3.77 1.21
N ASP A 54 -17.45 4.49 1.14
CA ASP A 54 -17.53 5.74 0.38
C ASP A 54 -16.58 6.82 0.95
N ASN A 55 -16.47 6.93 2.27
CA ASN A 55 -15.56 7.89 2.90
C ASN A 55 -14.09 7.57 2.59
N ARG A 56 -13.70 6.29 2.63
CA ARG A 56 -12.35 5.87 2.24
C ARG A 56 -12.06 6.16 0.78
N LEU A 57 -12.99 5.81 -0.12
CA LEU A 57 -12.84 6.11 -1.54
C LEU A 57 -12.64 7.60 -1.78
N LYS A 58 -13.44 8.47 -1.13
CA LYS A 58 -13.28 9.93 -1.23
C LYS A 58 -11.94 10.42 -0.66
N ALA A 59 -11.43 9.80 0.39
CA ALA A 59 -10.11 10.16 0.93
C ALA A 59 -9.00 9.84 -0.07
N ILE A 60 -9.07 8.67 -0.73
CA ILE A 60 -8.11 8.28 -1.78
C ILE A 60 -8.29 9.15 -3.03
N GLU A 61 -9.53 9.45 -3.44
CA GLU A 61 -9.84 10.31 -4.59
C GLU A 61 -9.22 11.70 -4.48
N LYS A 62 -9.12 12.25 -3.26
CA LYS A 62 -8.43 13.53 -3.02
C LYS A 62 -6.92 13.44 -3.26
N ILE A 63 -6.31 12.28 -2.99
CA ILE A 63 -4.87 12.06 -3.22
C ILE A 63 -4.61 11.88 -4.71
N ILE A 64 -5.40 11.04 -5.38
CA ILE A 64 -5.23 10.73 -6.81
C ILE A 64 -5.83 11.79 -7.72
N ASP A 65 -6.59 12.74 -7.17
CA ASP A 65 -7.32 13.77 -7.89
C ASP A 65 -8.18 13.18 -9.02
N GLY A 66 -8.96 12.14 -8.70
CA GLY A 66 -9.80 11.45 -9.67
C GLY A 66 -10.32 10.09 -9.22
N THR A 67 -10.74 9.29 -10.18
CA THR A 67 -11.20 7.89 -9.98
C THR A 67 -10.52 6.96 -10.96
N VAL A 68 -10.44 5.67 -10.63
CA VAL A 68 -9.89 4.67 -11.54
C VAL A 68 -10.97 4.17 -12.50
N TYR A 69 -10.58 3.99 -13.74
CA TYR A 69 -11.40 3.37 -14.77
C TYR A 69 -10.60 2.29 -15.49
N TYR A 70 -11.12 1.08 -15.53
CA TYR A 70 -10.56 -0.02 -16.30
C TYR A 70 -11.37 -0.20 -17.59
N ASP A 71 -10.68 -0.18 -18.73
CA ASP A 71 -11.27 -0.41 -20.05
C ASP A 71 -11.07 -1.87 -20.46
N ASN A 72 -12.11 -2.69 -20.27
CA ASN A 72 -12.08 -4.12 -20.62
C ASN A 72 -11.78 -4.41 -22.09
N LYS A 73 -12.08 -3.46 -23.01
CA LYS A 73 -11.83 -3.67 -24.44
C LYS A 73 -10.37 -3.45 -24.81
N LYS A 74 -9.72 -2.54 -24.09
CA LYS A 74 -8.31 -2.20 -24.31
C LYS A 74 -7.37 -2.92 -23.34
N ASP A 75 -7.89 -3.55 -22.29
CA ASP A 75 -7.14 -4.15 -21.19
C ASP A 75 -6.23 -3.13 -20.49
N GLU A 76 -6.71 -1.90 -20.26
CA GLU A 76 -5.92 -0.78 -19.74
C GLU A 76 -6.61 -0.06 -18.59
N PHE A 77 -5.79 0.43 -17.64
CA PHE A 77 -6.24 1.30 -16.56
C PHE A 77 -6.03 2.77 -16.89
N TYR A 78 -6.98 3.59 -16.47
CA TYR A 78 -6.99 5.03 -16.65
C TYR A 78 -7.30 5.74 -15.35
N LEU A 79 -6.67 6.89 -15.12
CA LEU A 79 -7.09 7.86 -14.12
C LEU A 79 -8.08 8.84 -14.77
N LYS A 80 -9.32 8.85 -14.27
CA LYS A 80 -10.39 9.72 -14.76
C LYS A 80 -10.48 10.97 -13.89
N LYS A 81 -10.29 12.14 -14.48
CA LYS A 81 -10.43 13.46 -13.87
C LYS A 81 -11.52 14.25 -14.58
N GLY A 82 -12.70 14.35 -13.96
CA GLY A 82 -13.86 14.95 -14.64
C GLY A 82 -14.18 14.25 -15.96
N ASN A 83 -14.09 14.97 -17.09
CA ASN A 83 -14.32 14.42 -18.43
C ASN A 83 -13.05 13.89 -19.11
N SER A 84 -11.87 14.10 -18.54
CA SER A 84 -10.61 13.62 -19.11
C SER A 84 -10.23 12.24 -18.59
N LYS A 85 -9.54 11.45 -19.42
CA LYS A 85 -8.93 10.18 -19.05
C LYS A 85 -7.44 10.28 -19.33
N GLN A 86 -6.64 9.89 -18.36
CA GLN A 86 -5.17 9.83 -18.44
C GLN A 86 -4.75 8.37 -18.32
N GLU A 87 -3.93 7.89 -19.24
CA GLU A 87 -3.34 6.55 -19.19
C GLU A 87 -2.43 6.40 -17.97
N PHE A 88 -2.43 5.24 -17.31
CA PHE A 88 -1.65 5.03 -16.09
C PHE A 88 -0.14 5.21 -16.31
N ASN A 89 0.41 4.87 -17.46
CA ASN A 89 1.81 5.08 -17.79
C ASN A 89 2.25 6.56 -17.74
N LEU A 90 1.30 7.51 -17.88
CA LEU A 90 1.54 8.95 -17.78
C LEU A 90 1.28 9.52 -16.37
N VAL A 91 0.86 8.68 -15.41
CA VAL A 91 0.57 9.08 -14.03
C VAL A 91 1.79 8.77 -13.15
N ALA A 92 2.09 9.63 -12.18
CA ALA A 92 3.18 9.40 -11.23
C ALA A 92 2.96 8.10 -10.43
N GLU A 93 4.05 7.34 -10.16
CA GLU A 93 3.98 6.01 -9.56
C GLU A 93 3.26 5.99 -8.20
N GLY A 94 3.54 6.95 -7.32
CA GLY A 94 2.85 7.04 -6.03
C GLY A 94 1.34 7.25 -6.16
N ILE A 95 0.92 8.01 -7.18
CA ILE A 95 -0.52 8.19 -7.48
C ILE A 95 -1.12 6.88 -7.99
N ARG A 96 -0.40 6.11 -8.83
CA ARG A 96 -0.86 4.79 -9.31
C ARG A 96 -1.00 3.77 -8.17
N LYS A 97 -0.07 3.77 -7.18
CA LYS A 97 -0.20 2.93 -5.97
C LYS A 97 -1.49 3.25 -5.21
N MET A 98 -1.79 4.53 -5.01
CA MET A 98 -3.03 4.94 -4.36
C MET A 98 -4.26 4.62 -5.22
N ALA A 99 -4.14 4.71 -6.54
CA ALA A 99 -5.19 4.31 -7.47
C ALA A 99 -5.46 2.79 -7.44
N LEU A 100 -4.41 1.96 -7.29
CA LEU A 100 -4.57 0.53 -7.04
C LEU A 100 -5.34 0.28 -5.74
N LEU A 101 -4.96 0.92 -4.62
CA LEU A 101 -5.69 0.81 -3.36
C LEU A 101 -7.17 1.20 -3.52
N TRP A 102 -7.43 2.32 -4.22
CA TRP A 102 -8.79 2.75 -4.54
C TRP A 102 -9.57 1.67 -5.28
N GLN A 103 -8.97 1.06 -6.31
CA GLN A 103 -9.59 0.02 -7.13
C GLN A 103 -9.94 -1.22 -6.30
N LEU A 104 -9.02 -1.70 -5.45
CA LEU A 104 -9.23 -2.87 -4.59
C LEU A 104 -10.30 -2.64 -3.51
N VAL A 105 -10.40 -1.42 -2.99
CA VAL A 105 -11.49 -1.03 -2.08
C VAL A 105 -12.81 -0.93 -2.85
N LYS A 106 -12.79 -0.34 -4.05
CA LYS A 106 -13.99 -0.10 -4.86
C LYS A 106 -14.63 -1.39 -5.34
N ASN A 107 -13.85 -2.34 -5.81
CA ASN A 107 -14.36 -3.61 -6.34
C ASN A 107 -14.65 -4.67 -5.24
N GLY A 108 -14.35 -4.37 -3.98
CA GLY A 108 -14.62 -5.26 -2.86
C GLY A 108 -13.55 -6.34 -2.61
N THR A 109 -12.41 -6.29 -3.31
CA THR A 109 -11.29 -7.21 -3.05
C THR A 109 -10.75 -7.03 -1.64
N LEU A 110 -10.65 -5.79 -1.16
CA LEU A 110 -10.33 -5.46 0.22
C LEU A 110 -11.60 -5.25 1.04
N GLU A 111 -12.09 -6.35 1.63
CA GLU A 111 -13.28 -6.34 2.48
C GLU A 111 -13.08 -7.21 3.74
N LYS A 112 -14.08 -7.25 4.60
CA LYS A 112 -14.05 -8.02 5.84
C LYS A 112 -13.65 -9.48 5.60
N GLY A 113 -12.64 -9.94 6.34
CA GLY A 113 -12.11 -11.30 6.27
C GLY A 113 -10.99 -11.48 5.23
N SER A 114 -10.62 -10.43 4.47
CA SER A 114 -9.43 -10.47 3.63
C SER A 114 -8.15 -10.18 4.44
N VAL A 115 -7.01 -10.59 3.88
CA VAL A 115 -5.67 -10.31 4.41
C VAL A 115 -4.91 -9.48 3.39
N LEU A 116 -4.42 -8.31 3.79
CA LEU A 116 -3.58 -7.44 2.98
C LEU A 116 -2.12 -7.56 3.43
N PHE A 117 -1.24 -7.90 2.49
CA PHE A 117 0.21 -7.72 2.60
C PHE A 117 0.60 -6.55 1.71
N TRP A 118 1.23 -5.52 2.27
CA TRP A 118 1.68 -4.37 1.49
C TRP A 118 3.15 -4.11 1.74
N ASP A 119 3.94 -4.22 0.68
CA ASP A 119 5.37 -3.99 0.70
C ASP A 119 5.66 -2.53 0.36
N GLU A 120 6.39 -1.85 1.24
CA GLU A 120 6.82 -0.46 1.10
C GLU A 120 5.70 0.49 0.60
N PRO A 121 4.59 0.65 1.35
CA PRO A 121 3.52 1.55 0.92
C PRO A 121 3.98 3.00 0.72
N GLU A 122 5.04 3.42 1.39
CA GLU A 122 5.65 4.75 1.31
C GLU A 122 6.45 4.99 0.02
N ALA A 123 6.93 3.95 -0.64
CA ALA A 123 7.82 4.09 -1.79
C ALA A 123 7.16 4.91 -2.91
N ASN A 124 7.87 5.97 -3.38
CA ASN A 124 7.44 6.91 -4.42
C ASN A 124 6.17 7.73 -4.09
N ILE A 125 5.75 7.75 -2.82
CA ILE A 125 4.62 8.57 -2.35
C ILE A 125 5.14 9.84 -1.68
N ASN A 126 4.45 10.96 -1.91
CA ASN A 126 4.77 12.20 -1.20
C ASN A 126 4.58 11.99 0.31
N PRO A 127 5.58 12.30 1.16
CA PRO A 127 5.52 12.09 2.60
C PRO A 127 4.30 12.72 3.29
N THR A 128 3.73 13.78 2.71
CA THR A 128 2.50 14.43 3.24
C THR A 128 1.29 13.50 3.25
N TYR A 129 1.28 12.43 2.45
CA TYR A 129 0.19 11.46 2.38
C TYR A 129 0.37 10.26 3.32
N LEU A 130 1.54 10.06 3.93
CA LEU A 130 1.81 8.89 4.77
C LEU A 130 0.84 8.77 5.94
N SER A 131 0.53 9.88 6.61
CA SER A 131 -0.45 9.87 7.70
C SER A 131 -1.85 9.45 7.24
N ILE A 132 -2.26 9.85 6.04
CA ILE A 132 -3.57 9.50 5.47
C ILE A 132 -3.58 8.01 5.11
N ILE A 133 -2.50 7.47 4.55
CA ILE A 133 -2.37 6.05 4.24
C ILE A 133 -2.52 5.21 5.51
N VAL A 134 -1.85 5.58 6.58
CA VAL A 134 -1.95 4.89 7.87
C VAL A 134 -3.38 4.94 8.42
N GLU A 135 -4.06 6.08 8.33
CA GLU A 135 -5.46 6.21 8.75
C GLU A 135 -6.39 5.29 7.92
N LEU A 136 -6.20 5.24 6.61
CA LEU A 136 -6.94 4.34 5.72
C LEU A 136 -6.71 2.86 6.06
N LEU A 137 -5.47 2.47 6.36
CA LEU A 137 -5.15 1.10 6.78
C LEU A 137 -5.82 0.76 8.13
N TYR A 138 -5.82 1.68 9.10
CA TYR A 138 -6.55 1.48 10.35
C TYR A 138 -8.07 1.39 10.14
N GLU A 139 -8.63 2.11 9.19
CA GLU A 139 -10.05 1.99 8.84
C GLU A 139 -10.37 0.63 8.22
N LEU A 140 -9.51 0.12 7.33
CA LEU A 140 -9.65 -1.24 6.77
C LEU A 140 -9.53 -2.30 7.87
N GLN A 141 -8.59 -2.16 8.80
CA GLN A 141 -8.44 -3.06 9.94
C GLN A 141 -9.72 -3.09 10.80
N ARG A 142 -10.31 -1.93 11.10
CA ARG A 142 -11.57 -1.84 11.87
C ARG A 142 -12.74 -2.50 11.15
N ASP A 143 -12.73 -2.52 9.83
CA ASP A 143 -13.73 -3.22 9.01
C ASP A 143 -13.44 -4.73 8.90
N GLY A 144 -12.38 -5.23 9.54
CA GLY A 144 -12.06 -6.64 9.63
C GLY A 144 -11.10 -7.16 8.56
N VAL A 145 -10.31 -6.28 7.94
CA VAL A 145 -9.15 -6.67 7.12
C VAL A 145 -7.94 -6.89 8.03
N GLN A 146 -7.27 -8.02 7.92
CA GLN A 146 -5.97 -8.22 8.56
C GLN A 146 -4.88 -7.61 7.69
N ILE A 147 -3.97 -6.81 8.29
CA ILE A 147 -2.99 -6.04 7.53
C ILE A 147 -1.58 -6.35 8.00
N PHE A 148 -0.70 -6.64 7.05
CA PHE A 148 0.74 -6.74 7.21
C PHE A 148 1.41 -5.72 6.32
N VAL A 149 2.29 -4.90 6.90
CA VAL A 149 3.07 -3.89 6.17
C VAL A 149 4.54 -4.18 6.41
N SER A 150 5.33 -4.28 5.35
CA SER A 150 6.79 -4.21 5.43
C SER A 150 7.24 -2.80 5.06
N THR A 151 8.13 -2.23 5.84
CA THR A 151 8.66 -0.88 5.65
C THR A 151 10.05 -0.75 6.26
N HIS A 152 10.85 0.13 5.68
CA HIS A 152 12.08 0.62 6.27
C HIS A 152 12.06 2.15 6.49
N ASP A 153 10.88 2.76 6.40
CA ASP A 153 10.67 4.19 6.58
C ASP A 153 10.32 4.54 8.05
N TYR A 154 11.11 5.44 8.64
CA TYR A 154 10.90 5.91 10.00
C TYR A 154 9.58 6.64 10.17
N MET A 155 9.22 7.51 9.21
CA MET A 155 8.01 8.34 9.32
C MET A 155 6.75 7.48 9.26
N LEU A 156 6.69 6.51 8.33
CA LEU A 156 5.56 5.59 8.23
C LEU A 156 5.40 4.78 9.51
N ALA A 157 6.48 4.19 10.04
CA ALA A 157 6.46 3.43 11.28
C ALA A 157 5.98 4.28 12.48
N LYS A 158 6.44 5.54 12.56
CA LYS A 158 5.98 6.47 13.60
C LYS A 158 4.53 6.92 13.41
N TYR A 159 4.04 7.06 12.17
CA TYR A 159 2.63 7.34 11.95
C TYR A 159 1.73 6.18 12.41
N PHE A 160 2.13 4.92 12.22
CA PHE A 160 1.40 3.78 12.80
C PHE A 160 1.32 3.89 14.33
N GLU A 161 2.40 4.24 15.00
CA GLU A 161 2.38 4.42 16.45
C GLU A 161 1.51 5.60 16.89
N THR A 162 1.65 6.76 16.26
CA THR A 162 1.01 8.01 16.68
C THR A 162 -0.47 8.11 16.28
N ARG A 163 -0.91 7.39 15.25
CA ARG A 163 -2.31 7.34 14.79
C ARG A 163 -3.10 6.17 15.36
N LYS A 164 -2.44 5.31 16.15
CA LYS A 164 -3.10 4.20 16.85
C LYS A 164 -4.20 4.72 17.77
N LYS A 165 -5.40 4.14 17.67
CA LYS A 165 -6.52 4.40 18.58
C LYS A 165 -6.66 3.25 19.59
N GLU A 166 -7.35 3.49 20.70
CA GLU A 166 -7.50 2.53 21.83
C GLU A 166 -7.96 1.13 21.38
N ASN A 167 -8.85 1.05 20.41
CA ASN A 167 -9.40 -0.22 19.94
C ASN A 167 -8.66 -0.79 18.71
N THR A 168 -7.41 -0.36 18.46
CA THR A 168 -6.61 -0.81 17.31
C THR A 168 -5.52 -1.75 17.76
N SER A 169 -5.46 -2.96 17.19
CA SER A 169 -4.33 -3.87 17.40
C SER A 169 -3.16 -3.48 16.49
N LEU A 170 -1.98 -3.34 17.07
CA LEU A 170 -0.75 -3.05 16.34
C LEU A 170 0.40 -3.77 17.04
N VAL A 171 1.19 -4.50 16.27
CA VAL A 171 2.44 -5.12 16.70
C VAL A 171 3.52 -4.77 15.67
N PHE A 172 4.64 -4.31 16.16
CA PHE A 172 5.85 -4.12 15.36
C PHE A 172 6.73 -5.35 15.43
N HIS A 173 7.35 -5.70 14.32
CA HIS A 173 8.30 -6.79 14.19
C HIS A 173 9.59 -6.24 13.58
N SER A 174 10.73 -6.60 14.15
CA SER A 174 12.06 -6.25 13.63
C SER A 174 12.84 -7.52 13.31
N PHE A 175 13.48 -7.52 12.15
CA PHE A 175 14.38 -8.58 11.69
C PHE A 175 15.74 -7.98 11.38
N LYS A 176 16.77 -8.43 12.07
CA LYS A 176 18.17 -8.04 11.84
C LYS A 176 18.98 -9.25 11.45
N ARG A 177 19.76 -9.15 10.38
CA ARG A 177 20.72 -10.21 10.02
C ARG A 177 22.09 -9.86 10.57
N GLU A 178 22.62 -10.71 11.44
CA GLU A 178 23.95 -10.58 11.99
C GLU A 178 24.69 -11.92 11.89
N LYS A 179 25.91 -11.90 11.33
CA LYS A 179 26.76 -13.10 11.14
C LYS A 179 26.04 -14.32 10.54
N GLY A 180 25.10 -14.06 9.61
CA GLY A 180 24.34 -15.11 8.93
C GLY A 180 23.10 -15.60 9.67
N VAL A 181 22.85 -15.15 10.89
CA VAL A 181 21.66 -15.46 11.69
C VAL A 181 20.67 -14.31 11.61
N VAL A 182 19.37 -14.62 11.52
CA VAL A 182 18.31 -13.63 11.60
C VAL A 182 17.83 -13.53 13.05
N GLU A 183 18.03 -12.37 13.65
CA GLU A 183 17.47 -12.03 14.94
C GLU A 183 16.08 -11.42 14.75
N TYR A 184 15.15 -11.77 15.63
CA TYR A 184 13.76 -11.32 15.63
C TYR A 184 13.41 -10.67 16.95
N SER A 185 12.67 -9.56 16.88
CA SER A 185 11.99 -8.99 18.04
C SER A 185 10.60 -8.46 17.68
N SER A 186 9.73 -8.39 18.67
CA SER A 186 8.41 -7.79 18.52
C SER A 186 8.06 -6.91 19.71
N ALA A 187 7.31 -5.83 19.47
CA ALA A 187 6.85 -4.91 20.50
C ALA A 187 5.55 -4.24 20.09
N SER A 188 4.82 -3.71 21.08
CA SER A 188 3.60 -2.92 20.85
C SER A 188 3.87 -1.46 20.49
N LYS A 189 5.10 -0.99 20.72
CA LYS A 189 5.59 0.33 20.36
C LYS A 189 6.86 0.21 19.52
N PHE A 190 6.99 1.09 18.54
CA PHE A 190 8.12 1.11 17.62
C PHE A 190 9.45 1.34 18.34
N GLY A 191 9.46 2.24 19.34
CA GLY A 191 10.64 2.54 20.13
C GLY A 191 11.07 1.44 21.12
N GLU A 192 10.24 0.43 21.38
CA GLU A 192 10.56 -0.68 22.27
C GLU A 192 11.18 -1.90 21.54
N LEU A 193 11.25 -1.85 20.19
CA LEU A 193 11.87 -2.91 19.40
C LEU A 193 13.37 -3.00 19.69
N LYS A 194 13.84 -4.20 20.00
CA LYS A 194 15.28 -4.48 20.06
C LYS A 194 15.86 -4.53 18.65
N ASN A 195 17.10 -4.09 18.50
CA ASN A 195 17.81 -4.09 17.21
C ASN A 195 17.07 -3.31 16.11
N ASN A 196 16.50 -2.15 16.46
CA ASN A 196 15.73 -1.32 15.53
C ASN A 196 16.66 -0.41 14.72
N LEU A 197 17.19 -0.95 13.61
CA LEU A 197 18.14 -0.25 12.75
C LEU A 197 17.56 1.05 12.14
N ILE A 198 16.23 1.16 12.01
CA ILE A 198 15.58 2.37 11.50
C ILE A 198 15.73 3.51 12.53
N ILE A 199 15.48 3.23 13.82
CA ILE A 199 15.66 4.22 14.89
C ILE A 199 17.14 4.56 15.06
N ASP A 200 18.02 3.56 15.03
CA ASP A 200 19.45 3.77 15.17
C ASP A 200 19.99 4.71 14.07
N SER A 201 19.60 4.46 12.83
CA SER A 201 19.95 5.31 11.68
C SER A 201 19.40 6.73 11.80
N PHE A 202 18.17 6.87 12.29
CA PHE A 202 17.55 8.19 12.48
C PHE A 202 18.24 8.97 13.61
N ASN A 203 18.59 8.31 14.72
CA ASN A 203 19.32 8.96 15.81
C ASN A 203 20.72 9.40 15.36
N THR A 204 21.43 8.57 14.60
CA THR A 204 22.73 8.94 14.03
C THR A 204 22.62 10.21 13.18
N LEU A 205 21.59 10.31 12.33
CA LEU A 205 21.35 11.51 11.53
C LEU A 205 21.05 12.74 12.41
N LEU A 206 20.28 12.57 13.48
CA LEU A 206 20.01 13.68 14.42
C LEU A 206 21.27 14.17 15.11
N ASP A 207 22.14 13.26 15.58
CA ASP A 207 23.42 13.59 16.19
C ASP A 207 24.29 14.40 15.20
N GLU A 208 24.39 13.96 13.93
CA GLU A 208 25.10 14.70 12.88
C GLU A 208 24.52 16.10 12.64
N ILE A 209 23.19 16.26 12.68
CA ILE A 209 22.53 17.56 12.53
C ILE A 209 22.86 18.49 13.70
N TYR A 210 22.87 17.97 14.93
CA TYR A 210 23.22 18.75 16.11
C TYR A 210 24.70 19.19 16.08
N ASP A 211 25.60 18.31 15.67
CA ASP A 211 27.03 18.63 15.53
C ASP A 211 27.32 19.68 14.44
N LEU A 212 26.46 19.78 13.40
CA LEU A 212 26.55 20.80 12.36
C LEU A 212 26.01 22.17 12.81
N GLY A 213 25.25 22.20 13.91
CA GLY A 213 24.63 23.42 14.47
C GLY A 213 25.48 24.18 15.49
N GLU A 214 26.65 23.62 15.89
CA GLU A 214 27.67 24.26 16.72
C GLU A 214 28.75 24.90 15.82
#